data_6e18c6a1bf4f1b1e25006d78c0c5a8da
#
_entry.id   6e18c6a1bf4f1b1e25006d78c0c5a8da
#
_cell.length_a   1.000
_cell.length_b   1.000
_cell.length_c   1.000
_cell.angle_alpha   90.00
_cell.angle_beta   90.00
_cell.angle_gamma   90.00
#
_symmetry.space_group_name_H-M   'P 1'
#
loop_
_entity.id
_entity.type
_entity.pdbx_description
1 polymer ?
#
loop_
_entity_poly.entity_id
_entity_poly.type
_entity_poly.pdbx_seq_one_letter_code
_entity_poly.pdbx_strand_id
1 'polypeptide(L)'
;IGMDHFALPNDDLAIAQREGRLQRNFQGYATHAGYDQLGFGVSAIGAVAGHYAQNARTTDEYYAALDKGQLPIVRGFETSEDDRLRKFIIGELMCNGTLDIPAVEAAYSINFAQKFAAELVDLDKLALDHLLRRTRNRIEITPLGRLLVRRIAMVFDHYLREDALRPKPAAPAANDAKVIPLVRYSRVV
;
A
#
# COMPACT_ATOMS: atom_id res chain seq x y z
N ILE A 1 -12.57 -9.70 -7.47
CA ILE A 1 -11.39 -9.61 -6.61
C ILE A 1 -11.43 -8.29 -5.87
N GLY A 2 -11.10 -7.20 -6.44
CA GLY A 2 -11.17 -5.88 -5.82
C GLY A 2 -10.80 -4.78 -6.79
N MET A 3 -11.25 -3.55 -6.53
CA MET A 3 -11.10 -2.39 -7.40
C MET A 3 -11.58 -2.71 -8.84
N ASP A 4 -10.68 -2.66 -9.80
CA ASP A 4 -10.88 -2.90 -11.23
C ASP A 4 -10.46 -4.31 -11.70
N HIS A 5 -10.16 -5.22 -10.76
CA HIS A 5 -9.75 -6.59 -11.07
C HIS A 5 -10.93 -7.56 -10.97
N PHE A 6 -11.20 -8.24 -12.05
CA PHE A 6 -12.22 -9.25 -12.17
C PHE A 6 -11.58 -10.61 -12.50
N ALA A 7 -12.09 -11.67 -11.91
CA ALA A 7 -11.65 -13.04 -12.15
C ALA A 7 -12.83 -13.99 -12.17
N LEU A 8 -12.71 -15.08 -12.91
CA LEU A 8 -13.70 -16.16 -12.87
C LEU A 8 -13.68 -16.82 -11.47
N PRO A 9 -14.81 -17.43 -11.04
CA PRO A 9 -14.88 -18.05 -9.71
C PRO A 9 -13.85 -19.16 -9.45
N ASN A 10 -13.37 -19.81 -10.51
CA ASN A 10 -12.35 -20.87 -10.46
C ASN A 10 -10.93 -20.41 -10.79
N ASP A 11 -10.72 -19.11 -10.95
CA ASP A 11 -9.40 -18.52 -11.09
C ASP A 11 -8.63 -18.58 -9.77
N ASP A 12 -7.31 -18.81 -9.84
CA ASP A 12 -6.44 -18.94 -8.66
C ASP A 12 -6.48 -17.73 -7.74
N LEU A 13 -6.61 -16.51 -8.30
CA LEU A 13 -6.75 -15.28 -7.50
C LEU A 13 -8.10 -15.25 -6.76
N ALA A 14 -9.19 -15.70 -7.40
CA ALA A 14 -10.50 -15.77 -6.77
C ALA A 14 -10.54 -16.85 -5.68
N ILE A 15 -9.87 -17.99 -5.90
CA ILE A 15 -9.69 -19.06 -4.91
C ILE A 15 -8.87 -18.51 -3.72
N ALA A 16 -7.71 -17.89 -3.99
CA ALA A 16 -6.86 -17.32 -2.96
C ALA A 16 -7.59 -16.28 -2.10
N GLN A 17 -8.46 -15.45 -2.72
CA GLN A 17 -9.28 -14.49 -1.97
C GLN A 17 -10.28 -15.17 -1.03
N ARG A 18 -10.98 -16.21 -1.49
CA ARG A 18 -11.93 -16.95 -0.64
C ARG A 18 -11.26 -17.68 0.51
N GLU A 19 -10.00 -18.08 0.32
CA GLU A 19 -9.18 -18.75 1.32
C GLU A 19 -8.38 -17.78 2.21
N GLY A 20 -8.51 -16.47 2.01
CA GLY A 20 -7.78 -15.45 2.78
C GLY A 20 -6.27 -15.42 2.50
N ARG A 21 -5.83 -15.92 1.34
CA ARG A 21 -4.43 -15.99 0.92
C ARG A 21 -4.04 -14.96 -0.14
N LEU A 22 -5.02 -14.19 -0.63
CA LEU A 22 -4.76 -13.18 -1.65
C LEU A 22 -3.82 -12.12 -1.10
N GLN A 23 -2.82 -11.78 -1.88
CA GLN A 23 -1.82 -10.75 -1.55
C GLN A 23 -1.78 -9.69 -2.65
N ARG A 24 -1.15 -8.58 -2.34
CA ARG A 24 -0.91 -7.51 -3.30
C ARG A 24 0.52 -7.00 -3.20
N ASN A 25 1.16 -6.86 -4.35
CA ASN A 25 2.49 -6.28 -4.49
C ASN A 25 2.48 -5.15 -5.54
N PHE A 26 3.65 -4.68 -5.97
CA PHE A 26 3.79 -3.63 -6.99
C PHE A 26 3.22 -3.99 -8.36
N GLN A 27 3.14 -5.27 -8.68
CA GLN A 27 2.64 -5.75 -9.96
C GLN A 27 1.13 -5.98 -9.95
N GLY A 28 0.50 -6.05 -8.77
CA GLY A 28 -0.93 -6.31 -8.61
C GLY A 28 -1.24 -7.39 -7.59
N TYR A 29 -2.34 -8.11 -7.80
CA TYR A 29 -2.72 -9.22 -6.94
C TYR A 29 -1.91 -10.48 -7.22
N ALA A 30 -1.58 -11.24 -6.19
CA ALA A 30 -0.80 -12.47 -6.23
C ALA A 30 -1.36 -13.50 -5.26
N THR A 31 -1.15 -14.78 -5.57
CA THR A 31 -1.58 -15.92 -4.74
C THR A 31 -0.53 -16.32 -3.69
N HIS A 32 0.67 -15.75 -3.78
CA HIS A 32 1.80 -16.11 -2.94
C HIS A 32 2.19 -14.93 -2.04
N ALA A 33 2.25 -15.19 -0.74
CA ALA A 33 2.71 -14.26 0.28
C ALA A 33 4.15 -14.57 0.70
N GLY A 34 4.86 -13.54 1.20
CA GLY A 34 6.11 -13.73 1.91
C GLY A 34 7.34 -14.04 1.05
N TYR A 35 7.24 -13.96 -0.27
CA TYR A 35 8.40 -14.11 -1.15
C TYR A 35 9.13 -12.79 -1.38
N ASP A 36 10.45 -12.87 -1.44
CA ASP A 36 11.28 -11.81 -1.94
C ASP A 36 11.02 -11.60 -3.45
N GLN A 37 10.92 -10.36 -3.87
CA GLN A 37 10.68 -9.98 -5.26
C GLN A 37 11.88 -9.26 -5.82
N LEU A 38 12.51 -9.82 -6.85
CA LEU A 38 13.58 -9.17 -7.59
C LEU A 38 12.99 -8.40 -8.78
N GLY A 39 13.33 -7.12 -8.87
CA GLY A 39 12.89 -6.25 -9.97
C GLY A 39 13.97 -6.17 -11.07
N PHE A 40 13.65 -6.63 -12.28
CA PHE A 40 14.52 -6.54 -13.45
C PHE A 40 14.00 -5.51 -14.43
N GLY A 41 14.93 -4.77 -15.05
CA GLY A 41 14.64 -3.75 -16.05
C GLY A 41 14.49 -2.33 -15.46
N VAL A 42 14.29 -1.36 -16.36
CA VAL A 42 14.11 0.05 -16.03
C VAL A 42 12.89 0.25 -15.14
N SER A 43 13.00 1.12 -14.15
CA SER A 43 11.99 1.49 -13.17
C SER A 43 11.42 0.34 -12.31
N ALA A 44 11.91 -0.89 -12.48
CA ALA A 44 11.43 -2.04 -11.74
C ALA A 44 11.68 -1.86 -10.24
N ILE A 45 10.74 -2.35 -9.43
CA ILE A 45 10.81 -2.30 -7.97
C ILE A 45 10.98 -3.72 -7.45
N GLY A 46 12.04 -3.93 -6.67
CA GLY A 46 12.28 -5.15 -5.90
C GLY A 46 11.89 -4.96 -4.44
N ALA A 47 11.55 -6.05 -3.78
CA ALA A 47 11.26 -6.12 -2.34
C ALA A 47 11.98 -7.34 -1.76
N VAL A 48 13.04 -7.12 -1.00
CA VAL A 48 13.88 -8.18 -0.45
C VAL A 48 14.18 -7.90 1.02
N ALA A 49 13.94 -8.88 1.88
CA ALA A 49 14.25 -8.82 3.30
C ALA A 49 13.77 -7.52 4.00
N GLY A 50 12.58 -7.04 3.65
CA GLY A 50 12.01 -5.81 4.23
C GLY A 50 12.55 -4.50 3.61
N HIS A 51 13.33 -4.58 2.56
CA HIS A 51 13.84 -3.43 1.83
C HIS A 51 13.19 -3.34 0.45
N TYR A 52 12.89 -2.13 0.01
CA TYR A 52 12.47 -1.85 -1.34
C TYR A 52 13.61 -1.19 -2.11
N ALA A 53 13.83 -1.60 -3.35
CA ALA A 53 14.81 -1.02 -4.23
C ALA A 53 14.19 -0.72 -5.59
N GLN A 54 14.42 0.48 -6.13
CA GLN A 54 13.93 0.85 -7.45
C GLN A 54 15.10 1.11 -8.38
N ASN A 55 15.04 0.47 -9.56
CA ASN A 55 16.00 0.66 -10.62
C ASN A 55 15.84 2.03 -11.30
N ALA A 56 16.90 2.44 -12.02
CA ALA A 56 16.93 3.63 -12.85
C ALA A 56 15.72 3.69 -13.80
N ARG A 57 15.22 4.92 -14.04
CA ARG A 57 13.99 5.15 -14.79
C ARG A 57 14.19 5.28 -16.29
N THR A 58 15.43 5.51 -16.72
CA THR A 58 15.80 5.61 -18.13
C THR A 58 16.67 4.43 -18.52
N THR A 59 16.60 4.05 -19.79
CA THR A 59 17.40 2.97 -20.36
C THR A 59 18.90 3.28 -20.27
N ASP A 60 19.27 4.53 -20.53
CA ASP A 60 20.66 4.95 -20.52
C ASP A 60 21.29 4.85 -19.14
N GLU A 61 20.62 5.35 -18.08
CA GLU A 61 21.09 5.22 -16.69
C GLU A 61 21.16 3.77 -16.27
N TYR A 62 20.17 2.96 -16.66
CA TYR A 62 20.09 1.55 -16.32
C TYR A 62 21.29 0.78 -16.90
N TYR A 63 21.55 0.91 -18.21
CA TYR A 63 22.66 0.23 -18.85
C TYR A 63 24.02 0.82 -18.45
N ALA A 64 24.12 2.14 -18.26
CA ALA A 64 25.36 2.75 -17.78
C ALA A 64 25.82 2.22 -16.40
N ALA A 65 24.89 1.81 -15.53
CA ALA A 65 25.21 1.14 -14.28
C ALA A 65 25.66 -0.32 -14.51
N LEU A 66 24.93 -1.06 -15.34
CA LEU A 66 25.27 -2.46 -15.66
C LEU A 66 26.63 -2.60 -16.34
N ASP A 67 26.96 -1.70 -17.29
CA ASP A 67 28.25 -1.68 -17.98
C ASP A 67 29.44 -1.47 -17.02
N LYS A 68 29.18 -0.84 -15.86
CA LYS A 68 30.15 -0.67 -14.77
C LYS A 68 30.13 -1.83 -13.77
N GLY A 69 29.34 -2.89 -14.00
CA GLY A 69 29.17 -3.99 -13.08
C GLY A 69 28.43 -3.61 -11.77
N GLN A 70 27.63 -2.54 -11.81
CA GLN A 70 26.86 -2.04 -10.66
C GLN A 70 25.37 -2.37 -10.81
N LEU A 71 24.69 -2.55 -9.68
CA LEU A 71 23.24 -2.64 -9.66
C LEU A 71 22.65 -1.26 -10.05
N PRO A 72 21.67 -1.21 -10.96
CA PRO A 72 21.09 0.04 -11.43
C PRO A 72 20.08 0.65 -10.47
N ILE A 73 20.31 0.49 -9.17
CA ILE A 73 19.42 0.96 -8.11
C ILE A 73 19.63 2.45 -7.86
N VAL A 74 18.59 3.25 -8.00
CA VAL A 74 18.63 4.70 -7.78
C VAL A 74 17.88 5.13 -6.51
N ARG A 75 17.08 4.25 -5.94
CA ARG A 75 16.33 4.51 -4.71
C ARG A 75 16.20 3.25 -3.88
N GLY A 76 16.40 3.37 -2.58
CA GLY A 76 16.12 2.34 -1.60
C GLY A 76 15.21 2.87 -0.49
N PHE A 77 14.47 1.97 0.14
CA PHE A 77 13.65 2.24 1.32
C PHE A 77 13.67 1.02 2.24
N GLU A 78 14.05 1.22 3.48
CA GLU A 78 13.97 0.21 4.53
C GLU A 78 12.65 0.38 5.28
N THR A 79 11.89 -0.72 5.39
CA THR A 79 10.60 -0.69 6.11
C THR A 79 10.83 -0.80 7.60
N SER A 80 10.28 0.15 8.37
CA SER A 80 10.20 0.07 9.82
C SER A 80 9.21 -1.01 10.28
N GLU A 81 9.17 -1.31 11.57
CA GLU A 81 8.13 -2.19 12.13
C GLU A 81 6.73 -1.62 11.95
N ASP A 82 6.58 -0.29 12.07
CA ASP A 82 5.30 0.38 11.83
C ASP A 82 4.87 0.29 10.36
N ASP A 83 5.80 0.42 9.42
CA ASP A 83 5.51 0.23 7.99
C ASP A 83 5.04 -1.19 7.70
N ARG A 84 5.69 -2.19 8.28
CA ARG A 84 5.29 -3.61 8.12
C ARG A 84 3.90 -3.88 8.68
N LEU A 85 3.59 -3.34 9.86
CA LEU A 85 2.27 -3.44 10.47
C LEU A 85 1.20 -2.77 9.60
N ARG A 86 1.43 -1.53 9.17
CA ARG A 86 0.50 -0.78 8.31
C ARG A 86 0.32 -1.44 6.95
N LYS A 87 1.41 -1.94 6.34
CA LYS A 87 1.36 -2.73 5.11
C LYS A 87 0.49 -3.97 5.27
N PHE A 88 0.64 -4.69 6.39
CA PHE A 88 -0.19 -5.85 6.69
C PHE A 88 -1.68 -5.48 6.78
N ILE A 89 -2.02 -4.45 7.55
CA ILE A 89 -3.40 -3.98 7.71
C ILE A 89 -4.00 -3.55 6.37
N ILE A 90 -3.26 -2.75 5.60
CA ILE A 90 -3.67 -2.29 4.26
C ILE A 90 -3.89 -3.49 3.33
N GLY A 91 -2.98 -4.46 3.38
CA GLY A 91 -3.06 -5.69 2.59
C GLY A 91 -4.32 -6.50 2.90
N GLU A 92 -4.61 -6.75 4.17
CA GLU A 92 -5.81 -7.47 4.61
C GLU A 92 -7.09 -6.77 4.14
N LEU A 93 -7.19 -5.47 4.34
CA LEU A 93 -8.36 -4.71 3.92
C LEU A 93 -8.53 -4.74 2.39
N MET A 94 -7.45 -4.55 1.64
CA MET A 94 -7.51 -4.49 0.17
C MET A 94 -7.75 -5.85 -0.49
N CYS A 95 -7.16 -6.92 0.05
CA CYS A 95 -7.21 -8.25 -0.54
C CYS A 95 -8.39 -9.06 -0.01
N ASN A 96 -8.62 -9.05 1.31
CA ASN A 96 -9.57 -9.92 1.99
C ASN A 96 -10.85 -9.18 2.41
N GLY A 97 -10.83 -7.84 2.43
CA GLY A 97 -11.97 -7.00 2.81
C GLY A 97 -12.33 -7.08 4.29
N THR A 98 -11.44 -7.64 5.09
CA THR A 98 -11.67 -7.82 6.53
C THR A 98 -10.35 -7.73 7.28
N LEU A 99 -10.40 -7.28 8.55
CA LEU A 99 -9.28 -7.26 9.46
C LEU A 99 -9.72 -7.84 10.81
N ASP A 100 -9.02 -8.84 11.29
CA ASP A 100 -9.17 -9.41 12.63
C ASP A 100 -8.23 -8.66 13.58
N ILE A 101 -8.81 -7.81 14.45
CA ILE A 101 -8.03 -6.95 15.35
C ILE A 101 -7.28 -7.77 16.39
N PRO A 102 -7.87 -8.75 17.12
CA PRO A 102 -7.16 -9.61 18.03
C PRO A 102 -5.96 -10.33 17.41
N ALA A 103 -6.08 -10.80 16.16
CA ALA A 103 -4.98 -11.43 15.46
C ALA A 103 -3.82 -10.46 15.20
N VAL A 104 -4.12 -9.21 14.82
CA VAL A 104 -3.12 -8.14 14.65
C VAL A 104 -2.44 -7.82 15.99
N GLU A 105 -3.21 -7.65 17.05
CA GLU A 105 -2.68 -7.36 18.40
C GLU A 105 -1.72 -8.45 18.88
N ALA A 106 -2.10 -9.72 18.66
CA ALA A 106 -1.25 -10.86 19.02
C ALA A 106 0.04 -10.94 18.17
N ALA A 107 -0.08 -10.73 16.86
CA ALA A 107 1.05 -10.85 15.93
C ALA A 107 2.10 -9.74 16.13
N TYR A 108 1.65 -8.53 16.47
CA TYR A 108 2.52 -7.36 16.58
C TYR A 108 2.73 -6.86 18.01
N SER A 109 2.17 -7.56 19.01
CA SER A 109 2.27 -7.20 20.44
C SER A 109 1.87 -5.74 20.74
N ILE A 110 0.75 -5.29 20.15
CA ILE A 110 0.24 -3.93 20.27
C ILE A 110 -1.16 -3.90 20.91
N ASN A 111 -1.55 -2.74 21.42
CA ASN A 111 -2.95 -2.40 21.63
C ASN A 111 -3.45 -1.59 20.42
N PHE A 112 -4.33 -2.19 19.63
CA PHE A 112 -4.81 -1.62 18.37
C PHE A 112 -5.54 -0.30 18.57
N ALA A 113 -6.42 -0.23 19.56
CA ALA A 113 -7.22 0.95 19.85
C ALA A 113 -6.35 2.15 20.29
N GLN A 114 -5.30 1.88 21.05
CA GLN A 114 -4.36 2.92 21.47
C GLN A 114 -3.46 3.38 20.32
N LYS A 115 -2.90 2.42 19.56
CA LYS A 115 -1.96 2.74 18.48
C LYS A 115 -2.63 3.46 17.31
N PHE A 116 -3.85 3.08 16.96
CA PHE A 116 -4.60 3.59 15.82
C PHE A 116 -5.79 4.49 16.20
N ALA A 117 -5.70 5.18 17.34
CA ALA A 117 -6.80 6.01 17.84
C ALA A 117 -7.29 7.06 16.83
N ALA A 118 -6.37 7.71 16.12
CA ALA A 118 -6.69 8.70 15.10
C ALA A 118 -7.31 8.07 13.85
N GLU A 119 -6.77 6.94 13.42
CA GLU A 119 -7.28 6.15 12.29
C GLU A 119 -8.69 5.64 12.57
N LEU A 120 -8.97 5.21 13.80
CA LEU A 120 -10.30 4.75 14.20
C LEU A 120 -11.36 5.84 14.09
N VAL A 121 -11.03 7.09 14.42
CA VAL A 121 -11.93 8.24 14.21
C VAL A 121 -12.26 8.44 12.73
N ASP A 122 -11.29 8.28 11.84
CA ASP A 122 -11.52 8.41 10.40
C ASP A 122 -12.31 7.22 9.84
N LEU A 123 -12.07 6.01 10.35
CA LEU A 123 -12.87 4.84 9.99
C LEU A 123 -14.34 4.97 10.44
N ASP A 124 -14.60 5.58 11.60
CA ASP A 124 -15.97 5.81 12.07
C ASP A 124 -16.75 6.72 11.13
N LYS A 125 -16.10 7.75 10.55
CA LYS A 125 -16.72 8.59 9.49
C LYS A 125 -17.07 7.76 8.25
N LEU A 126 -16.17 6.87 7.81
CA LEU A 126 -16.42 5.99 6.67
C LEU A 126 -17.50 4.93 6.97
N ALA A 127 -17.66 4.53 8.24
CA ALA A 127 -18.73 3.65 8.68
C ALA A 127 -20.10 4.34 8.61
N LEU A 128 -20.19 5.65 8.92
CA LEU A 128 -21.40 6.44 8.71
C LEU A 128 -21.82 6.52 7.24
N ASP A 129 -20.84 6.52 6.33
CA ASP A 129 -21.05 6.44 4.88
C ASP A 129 -21.35 5.01 4.39
N HIS A 130 -21.53 4.04 5.29
CA HIS A 130 -21.82 2.63 5.02
C HIS A 130 -20.71 1.91 4.21
N LEU A 131 -19.49 2.41 4.20
CA LEU A 131 -18.38 1.81 3.46
C LEU A 131 -17.76 0.62 4.19
N LEU A 132 -17.86 0.59 5.52
CA LEU A 132 -17.38 -0.49 6.36
C LEU A 132 -18.27 -0.69 7.58
N ARG A 133 -18.12 -1.83 8.24
CA ARG A 133 -18.64 -2.11 9.58
C ARG A 133 -17.47 -2.31 10.52
N ARG A 134 -17.53 -1.71 11.69
CA ARG A 134 -16.47 -1.83 12.70
C ARG A 134 -17.07 -2.29 14.03
N THR A 135 -16.45 -3.30 14.59
CA THR A 135 -16.64 -3.73 15.98
C THR A 135 -15.34 -3.56 16.75
N ARG A 136 -15.33 -3.91 18.04
CA ARG A 136 -14.10 -3.93 18.84
C ARG A 136 -13.06 -4.91 18.26
N ASN A 137 -13.50 -6.02 17.66
CA ASN A 137 -12.63 -7.11 17.25
C ASN A 137 -12.43 -7.20 15.74
N ARG A 138 -13.20 -6.45 14.94
CA ARG A 138 -13.18 -6.65 13.49
C ARG A 138 -13.54 -5.40 12.71
N ILE A 139 -12.89 -5.21 11.57
CA ILE A 139 -13.26 -4.26 10.53
C ILE A 139 -13.67 -5.08 9.31
N GLU A 140 -14.84 -4.80 8.74
CA GLU A 140 -15.38 -5.48 7.54
C GLU A 140 -15.77 -4.45 6.50
N ILE A 141 -15.26 -4.61 5.28
CA ILE A 141 -15.59 -3.74 4.16
C ILE A 141 -16.92 -4.21 3.55
N THR A 142 -17.88 -3.30 3.40
CA THR A 142 -19.17 -3.59 2.78
C THR A 142 -19.04 -3.78 1.25
N PRO A 143 -20.06 -4.32 0.57
CA PRO A 143 -20.07 -4.35 -0.90
C PRO A 143 -19.89 -2.96 -1.53
N LEU A 144 -20.49 -1.91 -0.94
CA LEU A 144 -20.27 -0.53 -1.37
C LEU A 144 -18.83 -0.07 -1.12
N GLY A 145 -18.29 -0.39 0.06
CA GLY A 145 -16.90 -0.06 0.42
C GLY A 145 -15.86 -0.72 -0.47
N ARG A 146 -16.16 -1.89 -1.06
CA ARG A 146 -15.24 -2.55 -2.00
C ARG A 146 -14.94 -1.68 -3.23
N LEU A 147 -15.87 -0.88 -3.68
CA LEU A 147 -15.65 0.08 -4.78
C LEU A 147 -14.68 1.21 -4.38
N LEU A 148 -14.62 1.51 -3.08
CA LEU A 148 -13.82 2.58 -2.50
C LEU A 148 -12.75 2.05 -1.53
N VAL A 149 -12.36 0.78 -1.67
CA VAL A 149 -11.45 0.10 -0.73
C VAL A 149 -10.12 0.83 -0.54
N ARG A 150 -9.60 1.45 -1.61
CA ARG A 150 -8.39 2.27 -1.54
C ARG A 150 -8.55 3.42 -0.55
N ARG A 151 -9.70 4.11 -0.54
CA ARG A 151 -9.98 5.20 0.40
C ARG A 151 -9.98 4.72 1.86
N ILE A 152 -10.50 3.51 2.11
CA ILE A 152 -10.50 2.90 3.43
C ILE A 152 -9.06 2.54 3.85
N ALA A 153 -8.32 1.87 2.96
CA ALA A 153 -6.93 1.47 3.21
C ALA A 153 -6.00 2.67 3.46
N MET A 154 -6.20 3.79 2.74
CA MET A 154 -5.43 5.03 2.90
C MET A 154 -5.52 5.64 4.31
N VAL A 155 -6.52 5.29 5.11
CA VAL A 155 -6.61 5.73 6.51
C VAL A 155 -5.38 5.28 7.31
N PHE A 156 -4.84 4.11 6.98
CA PHE A 156 -3.65 3.56 7.64
C PHE A 156 -2.32 4.00 7.01
N ASP A 157 -2.35 4.82 5.94
CA ASP A 157 -1.17 5.40 5.32
C ASP A 157 -0.70 6.63 6.09
N HIS A 158 0.28 6.46 7.00
CA HIS A 158 0.77 7.56 7.82
C HIS A 158 1.54 8.61 7.00
N TYR A 159 2.19 8.22 5.90
CA TYR A 159 2.90 9.16 5.02
C TYR A 159 1.95 10.13 4.33
N LEU A 160 0.76 9.67 3.93
CA LEU A 160 -0.27 10.55 3.40
C LEU A 160 -0.80 11.51 4.48
N ARG A 161 -0.94 11.02 5.72
CA ARG A 161 -1.39 11.85 6.84
C ARG A 161 -0.36 12.94 7.18
N GLU A 162 0.92 12.59 7.22
CA GLU A 162 2.00 13.55 7.45
C GLU A 162 2.11 14.58 6.31
N ASP A 163 2.02 14.15 5.05
CA ASP A 163 2.05 15.06 3.89
C ASP A 163 0.85 16.01 3.89
N ALA A 164 -0.32 15.58 4.38
CA ALA A 164 -1.51 16.44 4.53
C ALA A 164 -1.35 17.49 5.62
N LEU A 165 -0.53 17.23 6.64
CA LEU A 165 -0.22 18.15 7.73
C LEU A 165 0.92 19.10 7.41
N ARG A 166 1.72 18.84 6.36
CA ARG A 166 2.79 19.75 5.93
C ARG A 166 2.20 20.99 5.25
N PRO A 167 2.71 22.18 5.55
CA PRO A 167 2.33 23.39 4.80
C PRO A 167 2.60 23.14 3.31
N LYS A 168 1.57 23.33 2.47
CA LYS A 168 1.78 23.30 1.02
C LYS A 168 2.79 24.38 0.67
N PRO A 169 3.87 24.10 -0.09
CA PRO A 169 4.74 25.14 -0.60
C PRO A 169 3.87 26.14 -1.36
N ALA A 170 4.10 27.43 -1.12
CA ALA A 170 3.41 28.49 -1.83
C ALA A 170 3.47 28.22 -3.33
N ALA A 171 2.33 28.36 -4.03
CA ALA A 171 2.30 28.19 -5.46
C ALA A 171 3.36 29.12 -6.08
N PRO A 172 4.21 28.64 -7.01
CA PRO A 172 5.15 29.51 -7.71
C PRO A 172 4.37 30.62 -8.40
N ALA A 173 4.88 31.84 -8.26
CA ALA A 173 4.28 33.02 -8.91
C ALA A 173 4.11 32.74 -10.41
N ALA A 174 3.01 33.19 -10.99
CA ALA A 174 2.47 32.81 -12.30
C ALA A 174 3.36 33.14 -13.52
N ASN A 175 4.66 33.35 -13.36
CA ASN A 175 5.57 33.78 -14.44
C ASN A 175 6.63 32.79 -14.87
N ASP A 176 6.69 31.58 -14.30
CA ASP A 176 7.61 30.54 -14.79
C ASP A 176 6.83 29.44 -15.50
N ALA A 177 6.66 29.61 -16.79
CA ALA A 177 6.11 28.64 -17.70
C ALA A 177 7.02 27.38 -17.74
N LYS A 178 6.39 26.20 -17.57
CA LYS A 178 6.92 24.85 -17.76
C LYS A 178 7.64 24.15 -16.58
N VAL A 179 7.04 24.13 -15.43
CA VAL A 179 7.23 22.99 -14.53
C VAL A 179 5.90 22.30 -14.37
N ILE A 180 5.71 21.18 -15.05
CA ILE A 180 4.58 20.27 -14.78
C ILE A 180 4.80 19.73 -13.38
N PRO A 181 3.91 20.05 -12.41
CA PRO A 181 4.06 19.50 -11.06
C PRO A 181 3.98 17.97 -11.17
N LEU A 182 5.05 17.29 -10.82
CA LEU A 182 5.04 15.85 -10.64
C LEU A 182 3.97 15.53 -9.57
N VAL A 183 2.87 14.94 -9.99
CA VAL A 183 1.87 14.38 -9.09
C VAL A 183 2.61 13.37 -8.21
N ARG A 184 2.75 13.70 -6.92
CA ARG A 184 3.33 12.77 -5.94
C ARG A 184 2.28 11.71 -5.66
N TYR A 185 2.46 10.53 -6.21
CA TYR A 185 1.70 9.35 -5.82
C TYR A 185 2.08 8.95 -4.38
N SER A 186 1.13 8.33 -3.69
CA SER A 186 1.35 7.74 -2.36
C SER A 186 2.69 7.00 -2.30
N ARG A 187 3.44 7.21 -1.21
CA ARG A 187 4.69 6.49 -0.97
C ARG A 187 4.48 5.12 -0.37
N VAL A 188 3.24 4.79 0.00
CA VAL A 188 2.89 3.48 0.53
C VAL A 188 2.69 2.51 -0.62
N VAL A 189 3.40 1.49 -0.48
CA VAL A 189 3.42 0.36 -1.39
C VAL A 189 2.58 -0.77 -0.83
#